data_0175fdaecaa4150bae1a483e4dc7ad02
#
_entry.id   0175fdaecaa4150bae1a483e4dc7ad02
#
_cell.length_a   1.000
_cell.length_b   1.000
_cell.length_c   1.000
_cell.angle_alpha   90.00
_cell.angle_beta   90.00
_cell.angle_gamma   90.00
#
_symmetry.space_group_name_H-M   'P 1'
#
loop_
_entity.id
_entity.type
_entity.pdbx_description
1 polymer ?
#
loop_
_entity_poly.entity_id
_entity_poly.type
_entity_poly.pdbx_seq_one_letter_code
_entity_poly.pdbx_strand_id
1 'polypeptide(L)'
;MSYAFCLFIATLATPAVVAAGDENLKQEVEKIGSAYVESFNKQDGAGIAALYASGGMLVNTAGPQADIEKYYQGAFKAGFNHEEVTVDQVWPLGADTLLAVGEYRITGKNQSGAPLEVTGIWTATDAREGGKWKIRMLSAIPKPPQPPK
;
A
#
# COMPACT_ATOMS: atom_id res chain seq x y z
N MET A 1 -65.79 -24.92 -0.16
CA MET A 1 -65.06 -23.70 0.28
C MET A 1 -63.58 -24.09 0.30
N SER A 2 -62.84 -23.68 -0.74
CA SER A 2 -61.40 -23.95 -0.87
C SER A 2 -60.65 -22.65 -0.65
N TYR A 3 -59.82 -22.61 0.37
CA TYR A 3 -58.92 -21.48 0.64
C TYR A 3 -57.58 -21.74 -0.09
N ALA A 4 -57.27 -20.95 -1.10
CA ALA A 4 -55.97 -20.93 -1.75
C ALA A 4 -55.01 -20.08 -0.89
N PHE A 5 -53.95 -20.70 -0.40
CA PHE A 5 -52.87 -20.06 0.33
C PHE A 5 -51.81 -19.58 -0.66
N CYS A 6 -51.80 -18.30 -0.95
CA CYS A 6 -50.72 -17.71 -1.76
C CYS A 6 -49.45 -17.53 -0.90
N LEU A 7 -48.45 -18.35 -1.21
CA LEU A 7 -47.10 -18.22 -0.62
C LEU A 7 -46.35 -17.11 -1.37
N PHE A 8 -46.17 -15.95 -0.72
CA PHE A 8 -45.28 -14.91 -1.19
C PHE A 8 -43.84 -15.28 -0.87
N ILE A 9 -43.07 -15.65 -1.89
CA ILE A 9 -41.61 -15.81 -1.77
C ILE A 9 -41.00 -14.42 -1.92
N ALA A 10 -40.58 -13.85 -0.79
CA ALA A 10 -39.74 -12.63 -0.79
C ALA A 10 -38.31 -13.00 -1.17
N THR A 11 -37.92 -12.69 -2.38
CA THR A 11 -36.52 -12.75 -2.81
C THR A 11 -35.74 -11.63 -2.11
N LEU A 12 -34.93 -11.99 -1.13
CA LEU A 12 -33.92 -11.11 -0.53
C LEU A 12 -32.83 -10.85 -1.57
N ALA A 13 -32.86 -9.69 -2.21
CA ALA A 13 -31.75 -9.18 -2.99
C ALA A 13 -30.62 -8.79 -2.03
N THR A 14 -29.56 -9.59 -1.98
CA THR A 14 -28.31 -9.24 -1.25
C THR A 14 -27.55 -8.13 -1.98
N PRO A 15 -26.95 -7.19 -1.25
CA PRO A 15 -26.55 -5.91 -1.82
C PRO A 15 -25.25 -5.98 -2.60
N ALA A 16 -25.27 -5.53 -3.85
CA ALA A 16 -24.12 -5.19 -4.67
C ALA A 16 -23.34 -3.96 -4.16
N VAL A 17 -23.77 -3.34 -3.07
CA VAL A 17 -23.20 -2.09 -2.52
C VAL A 17 -21.84 -2.32 -1.83
N VAL A 18 -21.60 -3.51 -1.28
CA VAL A 18 -20.32 -3.81 -0.60
C VAL A 18 -19.16 -3.89 -1.59
N ALA A 19 -19.37 -4.51 -2.74
CA ALA A 19 -18.33 -4.68 -3.76
C ALA A 19 -17.88 -3.35 -4.40
N ALA A 20 -18.78 -2.39 -4.58
CA ALA A 20 -18.46 -1.07 -5.14
C ALA A 20 -17.67 -0.17 -4.17
N GLY A 21 -17.88 -0.36 -2.85
CA GLY A 21 -17.13 0.36 -1.81
C GLY A 21 -15.69 -0.12 -1.70
N ASP A 22 -15.46 -1.41 -1.81
CA ASP A 22 -14.13 -2.02 -1.73
C ASP A 22 -13.28 -1.69 -2.98
N GLU A 23 -13.88 -1.69 -4.16
CA GLU A 23 -13.22 -1.27 -5.41
C GLU A 23 -12.76 0.18 -5.36
N ASN A 24 -13.56 1.09 -4.82
CA ASN A 24 -13.20 2.50 -4.65
C ASN A 24 -12.03 2.66 -3.65
N LEU A 25 -12.02 1.93 -2.54
CA LEU A 25 -10.93 1.98 -1.57
C LEU A 25 -9.62 1.43 -2.17
N LYS A 26 -9.69 0.37 -2.96
CA LYS A 26 -8.52 -0.15 -3.67
C LYS A 26 -7.94 0.89 -4.62
N GLN A 27 -8.77 1.60 -5.40
CA GLN A 27 -8.32 2.69 -6.28
C GLN A 27 -7.65 3.84 -5.49
N GLU A 28 -8.14 4.17 -4.29
CA GLU A 28 -7.49 5.19 -3.45
C GLU A 28 -6.09 4.75 -2.99
N VAL A 29 -5.93 3.49 -2.59
CA VAL A 29 -4.61 2.93 -2.23
C VAL A 29 -3.69 2.86 -3.45
N GLU A 30 -4.20 2.49 -4.62
CA GLU A 30 -3.44 2.47 -5.88
C GLU A 30 -2.93 3.87 -6.27
N LYS A 31 -3.70 4.93 -6.00
CA LYS A 31 -3.25 6.32 -6.19
C LYS A 31 -2.08 6.66 -5.26
N ILE A 32 -2.15 6.26 -3.98
CA ILE A 32 -1.03 6.43 -3.03
C ILE A 32 0.19 5.65 -3.52
N GLY A 33 0.03 4.40 -3.91
CA GLY A 33 1.10 3.57 -4.45
C GLY A 33 1.75 4.17 -5.69
N SER A 34 0.95 4.68 -6.62
CA SER A 34 1.44 5.35 -7.83
C SER A 34 2.23 6.62 -7.51
N ALA A 35 1.75 7.45 -6.58
CA ALA A 35 2.45 8.65 -6.13
C ALA A 35 3.76 8.31 -5.41
N TYR A 36 3.76 7.21 -4.66
CA TYR A 36 4.94 6.69 -3.97
C TYR A 36 6.03 6.26 -4.97
N VAL A 37 5.67 5.42 -5.93
CA VAL A 37 6.55 4.96 -7.02
C VAL A 37 7.08 6.13 -7.83
N GLU A 38 6.22 7.09 -8.19
CA GLU A 38 6.65 8.29 -8.92
C GLU A 38 7.69 9.09 -8.15
N SER A 39 7.44 9.34 -6.85
CA SER A 39 8.38 10.06 -5.99
C SER A 39 9.69 9.28 -5.81
N PHE A 40 9.62 7.96 -5.61
CA PHE A 40 10.80 7.11 -5.50
C PHE A 40 11.65 7.15 -6.77
N ASN A 41 11.05 6.98 -7.93
CA ASN A 41 11.74 6.96 -9.23
C ASN A 41 12.34 8.34 -9.61
N LYS A 42 11.82 9.41 -9.01
CA LYS A 42 12.39 10.76 -9.08
C LYS A 42 13.43 11.05 -7.98
N GLN A 43 13.66 10.11 -7.07
CA GLN A 43 14.50 10.28 -5.87
C GLN A 43 14.03 11.43 -4.97
N ASP A 44 12.72 11.65 -4.90
CA ASP A 44 12.06 12.69 -4.10
C ASP A 44 11.62 12.13 -2.74
N GLY A 45 12.54 12.13 -1.78
CA GLY A 45 12.27 11.68 -0.40
C GLY A 45 11.21 12.53 0.30
N ALA A 46 11.16 13.84 0.02
CA ALA A 46 10.14 14.74 0.56
C ALA A 46 8.75 14.43 0.00
N GLY A 47 8.66 14.12 -1.30
CA GLY A 47 7.43 13.67 -1.94
C GLY A 47 6.91 12.38 -1.33
N ILE A 48 7.79 11.41 -1.03
CA ILE A 48 7.40 10.19 -0.31
C ILE A 48 6.90 10.54 1.09
N ALA A 49 7.64 11.34 1.85
CA ALA A 49 7.26 11.74 3.22
C ALA A 49 5.88 12.43 3.27
N ALA A 50 5.54 13.21 2.24
CA ALA A 50 4.25 13.89 2.13
C ALA A 50 3.04 12.94 1.98
N LEU A 51 3.25 11.68 1.63
CA LEU A 51 2.20 10.65 1.57
C LEU A 51 1.84 10.08 2.95
N TYR A 52 2.70 10.28 3.95
CA TYR A 52 2.46 9.82 5.31
C TYR A 52 1.60 10.81 6.09
N ALA A 53 0.76 10.27 6.97
CA ALA A 53 0.01 11.05 7.96
C ALA A 53 0.95 11.64 9.01
N SER A 54 0.50 12.65 9.75
CA SER A 54 1.23 13.21 10.88
C SER A 54 1.62 12.13 11.89
N GLY A 55 2.94 11.99 12.16
CA GLY A 55 3.47 10.92 12.99
C GLY A 55 3.38 9.53 12.37
N GLY A 56 3.21 9.45 11.06
CA GLY A 56 3.30 8.20 10.31
C GLY A 56 4.73 7.65 10.31
N MET A 57 4.87 6.34 10.06
CA MET A 57 6.18 5.69 10.09
C MET A 57 6.30 4.56 9.08
N LEU A 58 7.53 4.32 8.66
CA LEU A 58 7.93 3.11 7.94
C LEU A 58 8.56 2.13 8.95
N VAL A 59 8.18 0.86 8.87
CA VAL A 59 8.79 -0.23 9.64
C VAL A 59 9.46 -1.20 8.68
N ASN A 60 10.70 -1.52 8.91
CA ASN A 60 11.45 -2.49 8.12
C ASN A 60 12.38 -3.32 9.02
N THR A 61 13.27 -4.11 8.44
CA THR A 61 14.22 -4.97 9.19
C THR A 61 15.19 -4.19 10.09
N ALA A 62 15.40 -2.89 9.85
CA ALA A 62 16.21 -2.01 10.71
C ALA A 62 15.36 -1.37 11.84
N GLY A 63 14.05 -1.65 11.89
CA GLY A 63 13.12 -1.11 12.87
C GLY A 63 12.29 0.08 12.35
N PRO A 64 11.63 0.81 13.25
CA PRO A 64 10.77 1.94 12.87
C PRO A 64 11.59 3.15 12.42
N GLN A 65 11.16 3.76 11.31
CA GLN A 65 11.73 4.95 10.69
C GLN A 65 10.68 6.06 10.73
N ALA A 66 10.86 7.06 11.58
CA ALA A 66 9.95 8.20 11.69
C ALA A 66 10.34 9.35 10.73
N ASP A 67 11.63 9.48 10.43
CA ASP A 67 12.14 10.46 9.45
C ASP A 67 12.18 9.80 8.06
N ILE A 68 11.03 9.82 7.41
CA ILE A 68 10.80 9.14 6.12
C ILE A 68 11.71 9.74 5.03
N GLU A 69 11.80 11.06 4.95
CA GLU A 69 12.62 11.73 3.95
C GLU A 69 14.09 11.32 4.07
N LYS A 70 14.64 11.38 5.28
CA LYS A 70 16.04 11.01 5.54
C LYS A 70 16.32 9.55 5.23
N TYR A 71 15.37 8.66 5.56
CA TYR A 71 15.48 7.24 5.24
C TYR A 71 15.64 7.02 3.73
N TYR A 72 14.77 7.63 2.92
CA TYR A 72 14.83 7.49 1.46
C TYR A 72 16.03 8.19 0.83
N GLN A 73 16.45 9.34 1.35
CA GLN A 73 17.71 9.95 0.94
C GLN A 73 18.91 8.99 1.14
N GLY A 74 18.90 8.21 2.23
CA GLY A 74 19.89 7.15 2.46
C GLY A 74 19.83 6.03 1.43
N ALA A 75 18.63 5.55 1.10
CA ALA A 75 18.43 4.52 0.09
C ALA A 75 18.89 4.98 -1.31
N PHE A 76 18.59 6.23 -1.69
CA PHE A 76 19.04 6.82 -2.97
C PHE A 76 20.55 6.94 -3.03
N LYS A 77 21.20 7.37 -1.94
CA LYS A 77 22.67 7.41 -1.82
C LYS A 77 23.31 6.02 -1.92
N ALA A 78 22.62 4.98 -1.46
CA ALA A 78 23.07 3.60 -1.59
C ALA A 78 22.97 3.08 -3.04
N GLY A 79 22.21 3.77 -3.91
CA GLY A 79 22.10 3.48 -5.33
C GLY A 79 20.78 2.90 -5.78
N PHE A 80 19.78 2.78 -4.89
CA PHE A 80 18.41 2.42 -5.29
C PHE A 80 17.76 3.58 -6.04
N ASN A 81 17.13 3.30 -7.19
CA ASN A 81 16.61 4.35 -8.07
C ASN A 81 15.34 3.96 -8.84
N HIS A 82 14.85 2.76 -8.67
CA HIS A 82 13.62 2.33 -9.34
C HIS A 82 12.80 1.41 -8.42
N GLU A 83 11.52 1.68 -8.32
CA GLU A 83 10.56 0.91 -7.53
C GLU A 83 9.32 0.58 -8.35
N GLU A 84 8.80 -0.61 -8.12
CA GLU A 84 7.51 -1.10 -8.62
C GLU A 84 6.72 -1.64 -7.44
N VAL A 85 5.41 -1.37 -7.40
CA VAL A 85 4.52 -1.90 -6.37
C VAL A 85 3.24 -2.44 -7.00
N THR A 86 2.64 -3.45 -6.36
CA THR A 86 1.27 -3.88 -6.61
C THR A 86 0.42 -3.62 -5.38
N VAL A 87 -0.89 -3.47 -5.56
CA VAL A 87 -1.89 -3.46 -4.48
C VAL A 87 -2.73 -4.72 -4.66
N ASP A 88 -2.54 -5.69 -3.78
CA ASP A 88 -3.19 -6.99 -3.92
C ASP A 88 -4.57 -6.97 -3.26
N GLN A 89 -4.65 -6.55 -1.99
CA GLN A 89 -5.90 -6.50 -1.23
C GLN A 89 -5.97 -5.26 -0.33
N VAL A 90 -7.20 -4.80 -0.10
CA VAL A 90 -7.54 -3.67 0.77
C VAL A 90 -8.74 -4.06 1.62
N TRP A 91 -8.70 -3.75 2.92
CA TRP A 91 -9.79 -4.00 3.86
C TRP A 91 -10.12 -2.73 4.65
N PRO A 92 -11.37 -2.26 4.63
CA PRO A 92 -11.78 -1.18 5.51
C PRO A 92 -11.82 -1.67 6.97
N LEU A 93 -11.29 -0.87 7.89
CA LEU A 93 -11.42 -1.06 9.35
C LEU A 93 -12.43 -0.09 9.96
N GLY A 94 -13.12 0.68 9.15
CA GLY A 94 -14.08 1.70 9.55
C GLY A 94 -14.16 2.80 8.49
N ALA A 95 -14.71 3.97 8.86
CA ALA A 95 -14.90 5.08 7.93
C ALA A 95 -13.57 5.75 7.52
N ASP A 96 -12.59 5.77 8.43
CA ASP A 96 -11.37 6.58 8.31
C ASP A 96 -10.07 5.76 8.44
N THR A 97 -10.15 4.44 8.37
CA THR A 97 -8.99 3.56 8.48
C THR A 97 -9.16 2.34 7.59
N LEU A 98 -8.09 1.94 6.93
CA LEU A 98 -8.03 0.72 6.13
C LEU A 98 -6.69 0.01 6.30
N LEU A 99 -6.68 -1.27 5.94
CA LEU A 99 -5.48 -2.07 5.75
C LEU A 99 -5.29 -2.36 4.27
N ALA A 100 -4.03 -2.39 3.85
CA ALA A 100 -3.67 -2.78 2.49
C ALA A 100 -2.43 -3.68 2.50
N VAL A 101 -2.30 -4.51 1.49
CA VAL A 101 -1.14 -5.38 1.27
C VAL A 101 -0.85 -5.47 -0.23
N GLY A 102 0.43 -5.62 -0.54
CA GLY A 102 0.89 -5.85 -1.89
C GLY A 102 2.35 -6.27 -1.93
N GLU A 103 2.90 -6.33 -3.10
CA GLU A 103 4.30 -6.65 -3.33
C GLU A 103 5.08 -5.41 -3.78
N TYR A 104 6.38 -5.41 -3.51
CA TYR A 104 7.29 -4.40 -4.02
C TYR A 104 8.55 -5.02 -4.62
N ARG A 105 9.12 -4.31 -5.57
CA ARG A 105 10.44 -4.58 -6.15
C ARG A 105 11.20 -3.27 -6.27
N ILE A 106 12.39 -3.21 -5.66
CA ILE A 106 13.27 -2.05 -5.72
C ILE A 106 14.57 -2.49 -6.38
N THR A 107 15.05 -1.70 -7.33
CA THR A 107 16.28 -1.97 -8.06
C THR A 107 17.18 -0.74 -8.10
N GLY A 108 18.44 -0.97 -8.48
CA GLY A 108 19.43 0.09 -8.62
C GLY A 108 20.81 -0.47 -8.92
N LYS A 109 21.84 0.34 -8.68
CA LYS A 109 23.24 -0.04 -8.78
C LYS A 109 24.00 0.59 -7.62
N ASN A 110 24.87 -0.17 -6.98
CA ASN A 110 25.76 0.36 -5.96
C ASN A 110 26.89 1.20 -6.57
N GLN A 111 27.74 1.78 -5.73
CA GLN A 111 28.85 2.63 -6.16
C GLN A 111 29.87 1.92 -7.07
N SER A 112 30.01 0.57 -6.99
CA SER A 112 30.84 -0.22 -7.87
C SER A 112 30.16 -0.58 -9.19
N GLY A 113 28.91 -0.18 -9.41
CA GLY A 113 28.11 -0.51 -10.58
C GLY A 113 27.43 -1.90 -10.51
N ALA A 114 27.59 -2.63 -9.41
CA ALA A 114 26.91 -3.89 -9.24
C ALA A 114 25.40 -3.70 -9.03
N PRO A 115 24.55 -4.58 -9.61
CA PRO A 115 23.10 -4.45 -9.49
C PRO A 115 22.64 -4.65 -8.04
N LEU A 116 21.66 -3.84 -7.66
CA LEU A 116 20.90 -3.97 -6.41
C LEU A 116 19.49 -4.41 -6.75
N GLU A 117 18.96 -5.36 -6.00
CA GLU A 117 17.56 -5.76 -6.09
C GLU A 117 17.06 -6.22 -4.73
N VAL A 118 15.88 -5.70 -4.35
CA VAL A 118 15.14 -6.13 -3.17
C VAL A 118 13.70 -6.33 -3.61
N THR A 119 13.14 -7.50 -3.33
CA THR A 119 11.71 -7.80 -3.49
C THR A 119 11.10 -8.12 -2.14
N GLY A 120 9.83 -7.84 -1.97
CA GLY A 120 9.19 -8.09 -0.69
C GLY A 120 7.68 -7.93 -0.73
N ILE A 121 7.12 -8.00 0.46
CA ILE A 121 5.71 -7.72 0.72
C ILE A 121 5.67 -6.42 1.53
N TRP A 122 4.77 -5.54 1.15
CA TRP A 122 4.43 -4.39 1.98
C TRP A 122 3.03 -4.56 2.58
N THR A 123 2.83 -4.02 3.77
CA THR A 123 1.52 -3.85 4.39
C THR A 123 1.40 -2.42 4.88
N ALA A 124 0.23 -1.84 4.75
CA ALA A 124 -0.03 -0.49 5.24
C ALA A 124 -1.31 -0.42 6.06
N THR A 125 -1.28 0.43 7.08
CA THR A 125 -2.46 1.01 7.69
C THR A 125 -2.56 2.43 7.18
N ASP A 126 -3.62 2.74 6.44
CA ASP A 126 -3.89 4.08 5.97
C ASP A 126 -5.02 4.70 6.80
N ALA A 127 -4.94 6.01 7.01
CA ALA A 127 -5.92 6.77 7.75
C ALA A 127 -6.30 8.04 6.98
N ARG A 128 -7.53 8.54 7.19
CA ARG A 128 -7.95 9.83 6.67
C ARG A 128 -7.38 10.96 7.52
N GLU A 129 -6.69 11.88 6.87
CA GLU A 129 -6.19 13.12 7.47
C GLU A 129 -6.51 14.28 6.53
N GLY A 130 -7.25 15.27 7.00
CA GLY A 130 -7.70 16.39 6.18
C GLY A 130 -8.55 15.97 4.97
N GLY A 131 -9.35 14.92 5.09
CA GLY A 131 -10.19 14.38 4.02
C GLY A 131 -9.46 13.52 2.98
N LYS A 132 -8.15 13.32 3.12
CA LYS A 132 -7.32 12.51 2.21
C LYS A 132 -6.82 11.26 2.90
N TRP A 133 -6.70 10.17 2.16
CA TRP A 133 -6.02 8.97 2.62
C TRP A 133 -4.51 9.22 2.70
N LYS A 134 -3.91 8.83 3.82
CA LYS A 134 -2.49 8.97 4.14
C LYS A 134 -1.97 7.72 4.81
N ILE A 135 -0.72 7.39 4.57
CA ILE A 135 -0.06 6.24 5.20
C ILE A 135 0.18 6.54 6.68
N ARG A 136 -0.47 5.79 7.57
CA ARG A 136 -0.22 5.87 9.01
C ARG A 136 0.95 5.01 9.42
N MET A 137 1.04 3.81 8.86
CA MET A 137 2.17 2.90 9.03
C MET A 137 2.34 2.05 7.78
N LEU A 138 3.54 1.99 7.25
CA LEU A 138 3.94 1.07 6.19
C LEU A 138 4.96 0.10 6.75
N SER A 139 4.73 -1.19 6.57
CA SER A 139 5.73 -2.22 6.89
C SER A 139 6.24 -2.85 5.60
N ALA A 140 7.56 -2.86 5.42
CA ALA A 140 8.24 -3.47 4.29
C ALA A 140 9.03 -4.71 4.74
N ILE A 141 8.64 -5.86 4.25
CA ILE A 141 9.19 -7.17 4.62
C ILE A 141 9.89 -7.76 3.40
N PRO A 142 11.22 -7.74 3.33
CA PRO A 142 11.96 -8.34 2.21
C PRO A 142 11.72 -9.84 2.13
N LYS A 143 11.57 -10.36 0.92
CA LYS A 143 11.63 -11.80 0.65
C LYS A 143 13.09 -12.27 0.73
N PRO A 144 13.35 -13.49 1.22
CA PRO A 144 14.69 -14.06 1.16
C PRO A 144 15.22 -14.07 -0.28
N PRO A 145 16.55 -13.89 -0.49
CA PRO A 145 17.14 -14.04 -1.81
C PRO A 145 16.77 -15.39 -2.41
N GLN A 146 16.32 -15.38 -3.66
CA GLN A 146 16.04 -16.63 -4.37
C GLN A 146 17.38 -17.32 -4.69
N PRO A 147 17.52 -18.65 -4.48
CA PRO A 147 18.70 -19.36 -4.93
C PRO A 147 18.84 -19.21 -6.46
N PRO A 148 20.05 -19.11 -6.99
CA PRO A 148 20.26 -19.05 -8.44
C PRO A 148 19.65 -20.28 -9.11
N LYS A 149 18.92 -20.04 -10.21
CA LYS A 149 18.35 -21.12 -11.04
C LYS A 149 19.45 -21.86 -11.78
#